data_02e9b9874a84b1c78252c62f4c702b26
#
_entry.id   02e9b9874a84b1c78252c62f4c702b26
#
_cell.length_a   1.000
_cell.length_b   1.000
_cell.length_c   1.000
_cell.angle_alpha   90.00
_cell.angle_beta   90.00
_cell.angle_gamma   90.00
#
_symmetry.space_group_name_H-M   'P 1'
#
loop_
_entity.id
_entity.type
_entity.pdbx_description
1 polymer ?
#
loop_
_entity_poly.entity_id
_entity_poly.type
_entity_poly.pdbx_seq_one_letter_code
_entity_poly.pdbx_strand_id
1 'polypeptide(L)'
;MDVDRPGPGEELNDGAVTVPRQAATVIVLRGGAQTLEVLLVQRNPAQRFMGGAWVFPGGAVDAHEGEGDGAHRAAAVRELAEEAAIEGVDPTQLVRFSQWITPPEVKIRFDTHFFLAPLPEGAEPRVDGDECVDLGWFTPAGALAAHAAGELLLVFPTIKHFEQLSGFATADELLAFATGREVVAVTPRVVMSGEQARILLPGEPGYDTAPATS
;
A
#
# COMPACT_ATOMS: atom_id res chain seq x y z
N MET A 1 2.85 -3.44 -19.32
CA MET A 1 2.69 -4.47 -18.28
C MET A 1 1.22 -4.51 -17.94
N ASP A 2 0.61 -5.69 -17.82
CA ASP A 2 -0.84 -5.83 -17.61
C ASP A 2 -1.12 -5.54 -16.14
N VAL A 3 -1.65 -4.36 -15.83
CA VAL A 3 -1.91 -3.86 -14.45
C VAL A 3 -3.00 -4.67 -13.72
N ASP A 4 -3.67 -5.58 -14.41
CA ASP A 4 -4.77 -6.38 -13.91
C ASP A 4 -4.35 -7.80 -13.46
N ARG A 5 -3.04 -8.06 -13.31
CA ARG A 5 -2.55 -9.35 -12.81
C ARG A 5 -2.25 -9.30 -11.32
N PRO A 6 -2.43 -10.43 -10.60
CA PRO A 6 -1.92 -10.56 -9.25
C PRO A 6 -0.43 -10.18 -9.19
N GLY A 7 -0.03 -9.57 -8.07
CA GLY A 7 1.36 -9.18 -7.85
C GLY A 7 2.31 -10.38 -7.80
N PRO A 8 3.63 -10.16 -7.86
CA PRO A 8 4.61 -11.23 -7.78
C PRO A 8 4.46 -12.04 -6.49
N GLY A 9 4.28 -13.37 -6.62
CA GLY A 9 4.07 -14.27 -5.49
C GLY A 9 2.66 -14.32 -4.92
N GLU A 10 1.70 -13.59 -5.48
CA GLU A 10 0.29 -13.74 -5.16
C GLU A 10 -0.27 -14.98 -5.86
N GLU A 11 -0.71 -15.95 -5.06
CA GLU A 11 -1.36 -17.16 -5.54
C GLU A 11 -2.89 -17.02 -5.41
N LEU A 12 -3.62 -17.49 -6.43
CA LEU A 12 -5.07 -17.57 -6.33
C LEU A 12 -5.46 -18.64 -5.31
N ASN A 13 -6.56 -18.40 -4.61
CA ASN A 13 -7.12 -19.31 -3.64
C ASN A 13 -7.79 -20.49 -4.36
N ASP A 14 -7.40 -21.71 -4.01
CA ASP A 14 -7.97 -22.97 -4.51
C ASP A 14 -8.77 -23.74 -3.45
N GLY A 15 -8.99 -23.11 -2.29
CA GLY A 15 -9.64 -23.69 -1.12
C GLY A 15 -10.55 -22.72 -0.38
N ALA A 16 -10.68 -22.91 0.93
CA ALA A 16 -11.49 -22.05 1.77
C ALA A 16 -10.92 -20.64 1.87
N VAL A 17 -11.79 -19.63 1.83
CA VAL A 17 -11.41 -18.23 1.98
C VAL A 17 -10.73 -18.01 3.33
N THR A 18 -9.52 -17.47 3.32
CA THR A 18 -8.75 -17.17 4.52
C THR A 18 -9.19 -15.87 5.18
N VAL A 19 -9.05 -15.78 6.50
CA VAL A 19 -9.25 -14.50 7.22
C VAL A 19 -8.08 -13.57 6.92
N PRO A 20 -8.34 -12.31 6.52
CA PRO A 20 -7.28 -11.34 6.28
C PRO A 20 -6.48 -11.05 7.55
N ARG A 21 -5.15 -11.01 7.43
CA ARG A 21 -4.26 -10.57 8.51
C ARG A 21 -4.33 -9.06 8.61
N GLN A 22 -4.35 -8.52 9.83
CA GLN A 22 -4.30 -7.08 10.04
C GLN A 22 -2.92 -6.56 9.65
N ALA A 23 -2.89 -5.44 8.94
CA ALA A 23 -1.67 -4.81 8.46
C ALA A 23 -1.80 -3.28 8.45
N ALA A 24 -0.65 -2.61 8.48
CA ALA A 24 -0.59 -1.17 8.43
C ALA A 24 0.57 -0.70 7.55
N THR A 25 0.37 0.41 6.86
CA THR A 25 1.32 0.95 5.88
C THR A 25 1.34 2.47 6.00
N VAL A 26 2.51 3.09 5.86
CA VAL A 26 2.66 4.55 5.87
C VAL A 26 3.05 5.06 4.49
N ILE A 27 2.24 5.96 3.96
CA ILE A 27 2.58 6.79 2.80
C ILE A 27 3.30 8.02 3.33
N VAL A 28 4.63 7.99 3.31
CA VAL A 28 5.46 9.11 3.80
C VAL A 28 5.55 10.19 2.73
N LEU A 29 5.23 11.41 3.14
CA LEU A 29 5.13 12.58 2.27
C LEU A 29 6.28 13.55 2.52
N ARG A 30 6.82 14.14 1.47
CA ARG A 30 7.68 15.32 1.57
C ARG A 30 7.26 16.37 0.54
N GLY A 31 7.80 17.58 0.68
CA GLY A 31 7.51 18.72 -0.20
C GLY A 31 6.70 19.81 0.50
N GLY A 32 5.92 19.52 1.55
CA GLY A 32 5.10 20.51 2.24
C GLY A 32 4.18 21.25 1.26
N ALA A 33 4.37 22.56 1.11
CA ALA A 33 3.67 23.40 0.14
C ALA A 33 4.29 23.38 -1.28
N GLN A 34 5.33 22.56 -1.49
CA GLN A 34 5.95 22.35 -2.80
C GLN A 34 5.41 21.07 -3.46
N THR A 35 6.05 20.65 -4.55
CA THR A 35 5.66 19.43 -5.26
C THR A 35 5.65 18.21 -4.34
N LEU A 36 4.51 17.53 -4.31
CA LEU A 36 4.33 16.30 -3.55
C LEU A 36 5.29 15.21 -4.04
N GLU A 37 6.05 14.65 -3.12
CA GLU A 37 6.80 13.41 -3.33
C GLU A 37 6.48 12.40 -2.23
N VAL A 38 6.53 11.14 -2.60
CA VAL A 38 6.16 9.99 -1.76
C VAL A 38 7.33 9.02 -1.71
N LEU A 39 7.62 8.49 -0.52
CA LEU A 39 8.64 7.47 -0.31
C LEU A 39 8.11 6.10 -0.74
N LEU A 40 8.92 5.38 -1.51
CA LEU A 40 8.79 3.94 -1.70
C LEU A 40 10.07 3.25 -1.25
N VAL A 41 9.91 2.01 -0.81
CA VAL A 41 11.01 1.06 -0.56
C VAL A 41 10.90 -0.10 -1.55
N GLN A 42 12.03 -0.64 -1.99
CA GLN A 42 12.06 -1.82 -2.85
C GLN A 42 12.26 -3.07 -2.01
N ARG A 43 11.29 -3.97 -2.03
CA ARG A 43 11.40 -5.27 -1.37
C ARG A 43 12.52 -6.10 -2.00
N ASN A 44 13.27 -6.80 -1.17
CA ASN A 44 14.36 -7.66 -1.63
C ASN A 44 13.82 -8.64 -2.70
N PRO A 45 14.42 -8.69 -3.90
CA PRO A 45 14.00 -9.60 -4.96
C PRO A 45 14.01 -11.08 -4.58
N ALA A 46 14.78 -11.47 -3.55
CA ALA A 46 14.80 -12.83 -3.01
C ALA A 46 13.58 -13.18 -2.16
N GLN A 47 12.77 -12.19 -1.77
CA GLN A 47 11.54 -12.42 -1.03
C GLN A 47 10.51 -13.19 -1.86
N ARG A 48 9.87 -14.19 -1.23
CA ARG A 48 8.85 -15.01 -1.92
C ARG A 48 7.59 -14.21 -2.27
N PHE A 49 7.20 -13.28 -1.40
CA PHE A 49 6.00 -12.46 -1.57
C PHE A 49 6.39 -11.04 -2.01
N MET A 50 5.91 -10.62 -3.16
CA MET A 50 6.16 -9.29 -3.77
C MET A 50 7.65 -8.93 -3.90
N GLY A 51 8.54 -9.93 -4.11
CA GLY A 51 9.97 -9.69 -4.29
C GLY A 51 10.25 -8.76 -5.47
N GLY A 52 11.09 -7.73 -5.24
CA GLY A 52 11.43 -6.70 -6.21
C GLY A 52 10.37 -5.62 -6.42
N ALA A 53 9.19 -5.73 -5.80
CA ALA A 53 8.18 -4.69 -5.88
C ALA A 53 8.56 -3.45 -5.06
N TRP A 54 8.18 -2.29 -5.59
CA TRP A 54 8.26 -1.02 -4.89
C TRP A 54 6.95 -0.76 -4.17
N VAL A 55 7.02 -0.60 -2.86
CA VAL A 55 5.87 -0.49 -1.95
C VAL A 55 6.04 0.68 -0.99
N PHE A 56 4.97 1.13 -0.37
CA PHE A 56 5.06 1.98 0.83
C PHE A 56 5.54 1.14 2.01
N PRO A 57 6.35 1.69 2.94
CA PRO A 57 6.75 0.98 4.16
C PRO A 57 5.54 0.47 4.94
N GLY A 58 5.60 -0.79 5.38
CA GLY A 58 4.50 -1.38 6.13
C GLY A 58 4.48 -2.89 6.16
N GLY A 59 3.77 -3.45 7.14
CA GLY A 59 3.67 -4.87 7.36
C GLY A 59 2.49 -5.30 8.23
N ALA A 60 2.55 -6.52 8.73
CA ALA A 60 1.50 -7.08 9.56
C ALA A 60 1.49 -6.47 10.97
N VAL A 61 0.30 -6.37 11.56
CA VAL A 61 0.16 -6.05 12.98
C VAL A 61 0.61 -7.26 13.80
N ASP A 62 1.53 -7.05 14.72
CA ASP A 62 2.03 -8.07 15.62
C ASP A 62 1.07 -8.31 16.81
N ALA A 63 1.03 -9.55 17.31
CA ALA A 63 0.15 -9.90 18.40
C ALA A 63 0.36 -9.06 19.69
N HIS A 64 1.58 -8.57 19.91
CA HIS A 64 1.91 -7.75 21.08
C HIS A 64 1.42 -6.29 20.94
N GLU A 65 1.09 -5.83 19.74
CA GLU A 65 0.56 -4.48 19.46
C GLU A 65 -0.94 -4.38 19.80
N GLY A 66 -1.60 -5.53 20.01
CA GLY A 66 -3.01 -5.59 20.39
C GLY A 66 -3.97 -5.57 19.21
N GLU A 67 -5.08 -4.87 19.36
CA GLU A 67 -6.16 -4.83 18.36
C GLU A 67 -6.66 -3.39 18.12
N GLY A 68 -7.32 -3.17 16.98
CA GLY A 68 -7.97 -1.92 16.60
C GLY A 68 -7.01 -0.84 16.10
N ASP A 69 -7.50 0.40 16.03
CA ASP A 69 -6.76 1.52 15.41
C ASP A 69 -5.40 1.78 16.06
N GLY A 70 -5.30 1.64 17.38
CA GLY A 70 -4.04 1.80 18.10
C GLY A 70 -2.97 0.80 17.67
N ALA A 71 -3.36 -0.46 17.47
CA ALA A 71 -2.46 -1.52 17.01
C ALA A 71 -1.97 -1.26 15.57
N HIS A 72 -2.85 -0.84 14.66
CA HIS A 72 -2.45 -0.47 13.29
C HIS A 72 -1.47 0.71 13.28
N ARG A 73 -1.68 1.71 14.12
CA ARG A 73 -0.76 2.86 14.24
C ARG A 73 0.59 2.46 14.82
N ALA A 74 0.61 1.57 15.81
CA ALA A 74 1.84 1.04 16.38
C ALA A 74 2.64 0.24 15.34
N ALA A 75 1.99 -0.70 14.64
CA ALA A 75 2.59 -1.45 13.55
C ALA A 75 3.13 -0.53 12.44
N ALA A 76 2.35 0.48 12.02
CA ALA A 76 2.76 1.44 11.00
C ALA A 76 4.07 2.17 11.38
N VAL A 77 4.20 2.62 12.63
CA VAL A 77 5.42 3.32 13.10
C VAL A 77 6.58 2.35 13.27
N ARG A 78 6.37 1.13 13.76
CA ARG A 78 7.41 0.11 13.87
C ARG A 78 7.98 -0.25 12.50
N GLU A 79 7.13 -0.59 11.54
CA GLU A 79 7.54 -0.95 10.18
C GLU A 79 8.28 0.20 9.48
N LEU A 80 7.85 1.45 9.73
CA LEU A 80 8.52 2.62 9.18
C LEU A 80 9.95 2.76 9.72
N ALA A 81 10.17 2.46 11.00
CA ALA A 81 11.51 2.43 11.60
C ALA A 81 12.35 1.25 11.09
N GLU A 82 11.76 0.06 10.95
CA GLU A 82 12.43 -1.17 10.51
C GLU A 82 12.81 -1.10 9.02
N GLU A 83 11.90 -0.78 8.13
CA GLU A 83 12.11 -0.82 6.67
C GLU A 83 12.75 0.45 6.09
N ALA A 84 12.58 1.60 6.74
CA ALA A 84 13.04 2.90 6.20
C ALA A 84 13.89 3.74 7.17
N ALA A 85 14.21 3.23 8.37
CA ALA A 85 14.94 3.93 9.43
C ALA A 85 14.36 5.33 9.78
N ILE A 86 13.03 5.50 9.63
CA ILE A 86 12.33 6.73 10.01
C ILE A 86 11.77 6.55 11.42
N GLU A 87 12.38 7.23 12.36
CA GLU A 87 12.01 7.21 13.78
C GLU A 87 11.31 8.50 14.22
N GLY A 88 10.73 8.50 15.42
CA GLY A 88 10.15 9.71 16.03
C GLY A 88 8.79 10.12 15.49
N VAL A 89 8.16 9.30 14.67
CA VAL A 89 6.77 9.52 14.23
C VAL A 89 5.83 9.21 15.39
N ASP A 90 5.02 10.20 15.80
CA ASP A 90 3.97 9.98 16.79
C ASP A 90 2.80 9.23 16.14
N PRO A 91 2.45 8.01 16.63
CA PRO A 91 1.33 7.25 16.09
C PRO A 91 0.00 8.02 16.05
N THR A 92 -0.19 8.96 16.98
CA THR A 92 -1.43 9.77 17.05
C THR A 92 -1.52 10.82 15.95
N GLN A 93 -0.40 11.17 15.32
CA GLN A 93 -0.32 12.13 14.23
C GLN A 93 -0.50 11.49 12.84
N LEU A 94 -0.52 10.17 12.76
CA LEU A 94 -0.81 9.48 11.51
C LEU A 94 -2.23 9.79 11.04
N VAL A 95 -2.39 10.22 9.79
CA VAL A 95 -3.70 10.55 9.20
C VAL A 95 -4.22 9.34 8.42
N ARG A 96 -5.38 8.78 8.79
CA ARG A 96 -5.99 7.68 8.04
C ARG A 96 -6.33 8.15 6.63
N PHE A 97 -5.94 7.35 5.64
CA PHE A 97 -6.14 7.69 4.23
C PHE A 97 -7.03 6.70 3.50
N SER A 98 -6.74 5.40 3.62
CA SER A 98 -7.50 4.34 2.98
C SER A 98 -7.42 3.04 3.76
N GLN A 99 -8.28 2.09 3.41
CA GLN A 99 -8.23 0.71 3.91
C GLN A 99 -8.51 -0.23 2.75
N TRP A 100 -7.63 -1.22 2.57
CA TRP A 100 -7.74 -2.19 1.48
C TRP A 100 -7.72 -3.60 2.03
N ILE A 101 -8.74 -4.38 1.65
CA ILE A 101 -8.84 -5.80 2.03
C ILE A 101 -8.54 -6.64 0.80
N THR A 102 -7.50 -7.47 0.86
CA THR A 102 -7.15 -8.39 -0.23
C THR A 102 -8.37 -9.23 -0.60
N PRO A 103 -8.69 -9.38 -1.89
CA PRO A 103 -9.88 -10.10 -2.33
C PRO A 103 -9.88 -11.57 -1.90
N PRO A 104 -11.06 -12.20 -1.73
CA PRO A 104 -11.17 -13.60 -1.30
C PRO A 104 -10.58 -14.59 -2.29
N GLU A 105 -10.42 -14.19 -3.53
CA GLU A 105 -9.80 -14.97 -4.61
C GLU A 105 -8.28 -15.14 -4.43
N VAL A 106 -7.64 -14.37 -3.54
CA VAL A 106 -6.19 -14.45 -3.26
C VAL A 106 -5.94 -15.23 -1.98
N LYS A 107 -4.93 -16.09 -2.00
CA LYS A 107 -4.62 -17.04 -0.90
C LYS A 107 -4.08 -16.35 0.35
N ILE A 108 -3.14 -15.42 0.18
CA ILE A 108 -2.56 -14.62 1.28
C ILE A 108 -3.29 -13.29 1.33
N ARG A 109 -4.03 -13.05 2.42
CA ARG A 109 -4.88 -11.89 2.53
C ARG A 109 -4.48 -10.99 3.67
N PHE A 110 -4.59 -9.68 3.42
CA PHE A 110 -4.38 -8.63 4.40
C PHE A 110 -5.58 -7.70 4.42
N ASP A 111 -5.87 -7.16 5.60
CA ASP A 111 -6.70 -5.99 5.81
C ASP A 111 -5.74 -4.85 6.21
N THR A 112 -5.38 -4.04 5.22
CA THR A 112 -4.31 -3.05 5.34
C THR A 112 -4.87 -1.65 5.54
N HIS A 113 -4.49 -1.02 6.63
CA HIS A 113 -4.78 0.38 6.93
C HIS A 113 -3.63 1.26 6.44
N PHE A 114 -3.93 2.19 5.54
CA PHE A 114 -2.96 3.14 5.00
C PHE A 114 -3.08 4.48 5.71
N PHE A 115 -1.93 4.96 6.18
CA PHE A 115 -1.81 6.24 6.84
C PHE A 115 -0.92 7.18 6.04
N LEU A 116 -1.19 8.49 6.12
CA LEU A 116 -0.29 9.53 5.65
C LEU A 116 0.52 10.06 6.83
N ALA A 117 1.79 10.33 6.59
CA ALA A 117 2.65 11.06 7.53
C ALA A 117 3.60 11.98 6.77
N PRO A 118 3.80 13.23 7.21
CA PRO A 118 4.91 14.02 6.71
C PRO A 118 6.23 13.40 7.18
N LEU A 119 7.27 13.48 6.35
CA LEU A 119 8.62 13.10 6.76
C LEU A 119 9.05 13.98 7.96
N PRO A 120 9.46 13.39 9.10
CA PRO A 120 9.99 14.15 10.23
C PRO A 120 11.17 15.04 9.83
N GLU A 121 11.27 16.22 10.44
CA GLU A 121 12.38 17.14 10.19
C GLU A 121 13.72 16.48 10.54
N GLY A 122 14.68 16.56 9.62
CA GLY A 122 16.01 15.97 9.78
C GLY A 122 16.07 14.46 9.61
N ALA A 123 14.96 13.78 9.33
CA ALA A 123 14.99 12.34 9.04
C ALA A 123 15.67 12.07 7.69
N GLU A 124 16.57 11.10 7.68
CA GLU A 124 17.26 10.61 6.48
C GLU A 124 16.91 9.12 6.28
N PRO A 125 15.88 8.80 5.47
CA PRO A 125 15.46 7.43 5.26
C PRO A 125 16.58 6.55 4.73
N ARG A 126 16.66 5.31 5.23
CA ARG A 126 17.60 4.28 4.81
C ARG A 126 16.93 2.91 4.91
N VAL A 127 17.20 2.05 3.95
CA VAL A 127 16.73 0.66 4.02
C VAL A 127 17.57 -0.17 4.99
N ASP A 128 16.97 -1.23 5.53
CA ASP A 128 17.64 -2.22 6.37
C ASP A 128 18.64 -3.10 5.58
N GLY A 129 18.45 -3.23 4.26
CA GLY A 129 19.29 -4.00 3.35
C GLY A 129 19.00 -5.51 3.33
N ASP A 130 18.04 -5.97 4.12
CA ASP A 130 17.62 -7.38 4.23
C ASP A 130 16.20 -7.57 3.67
N GLU A 131 15.20 -6.96 4.27
CA GLU A 131 13.82 -6.97 3.77
C GLU A 131 13.62 -5.99 2.62
N CYS A 132 14.17 -4.80 2.75
CA CYS A 132 14.17 -3.74 1.75
C CYS A 132 15.61 -3.41 1.31
N VAL A 133 15.84 -3.32 0.01
CA VAL A 133 17.19 -3.18 -0.58
C VAL A 133 17.44 -1.83 -1.24
N ASP A 134 16.39 -1.06 -1.51
CA ASP A 134 16.49 0.28 -2.11
C ASP A 134 15.31 1.14 -1.65
N LEU A 135 15.46 2.46 -1.77
CA LEU A 135 14.38 3.42 -1.53
C LEU A 135 14.47 4.59 -2.50
N GLY A 136 13.35 5.23 -2.73
CA GLY A 136 13.29 6.40 -3.60
C GLY A 136 12.10 7.30 -3.31
N TRP A 137 12.26 8.56 -3.73
CA TRP A 137 11.21 9.57 -3.65
C TRP A 137 10.63 9.80 -5.04
N PHE A 138 9.33 9.70 -5.16
CA PHE A 138 8.64 9.79 -6.44
C PHE A 138 7.48 10.78 -6.35
N THR A 139 7.35 11.62 -7.36
CA THR A 139 6.06 12.28 -7.59
C THR A 139 5.04 11.24 -8.02
N PRO A 140 3.75 11.40 -7.69
CA PRO A 140 2.73 10.43 -8.10
C PRO A 140 2.73 10.15 -9.61
N ALA A 141 2.78 11.17 -10.43
CA ALA A 141 2.85 11.02 -11.89
C ALA A 141 4.14 10.35 -12.36
N GLY A 142 5.28 10.66 -11.69
CA GLY A 142 6.58 10.06 -11.99
C GLY A 142 6.61 8.56 -11.71
N ALA A 143 6.06 8.12 -10.57
CA ALA A 143 5.96 6.71 -10.23
C ALA A 143 5.11 5.93 -11.24
N LEU A 144 3.95 6.47 -11.63
CA LEU A 144 3.08 5.84 -12.64
C LEU A 144 3.75 5.78 -14.01
N ALA A 145 4.48 6.83 -14.43
CA ALA A 145 5.22 6.84 -15.68
C ALA A 145 6.36 5.81 -15.67
N ALA A 146 7.14 5.72 -14.59
CA ALA A 146 8.21 4.74 -14.44
C ALA A 146 7.65 3.29 -14.41
N HIS A 147 6.49 3.08 -13.77
CA HIS A 147 5.80 1.79 -13.83
C HIS A 147 5.37 1.44 -15.26
N ALA A 148 4.77 2.36 -15.98
CA ALA A 148 4.36 2.15 -17.37
C ALA A 148 5.56 1.86 -18.30
N ALA A 149 6.73 2.46 -18.01
CA ALA A 149 7.99 2.19 -18.70
C ALA A 149 8.64 0.85 -18.31
N GLY A 150 8.15 0.18 -17.25
CA GLY A 150 8.73 -1.07 -16.73
C GLY A 150 9.96 -0.85 -15.83
N GLU A 151 10.23 0.37 -15.42
CA GLU A 151 11.35 0.74 -14.55
C GLU A 151 11.02 0.50 -13.07
N LEU A 152 9.76 0.66 -12.67
CA LEU A 152 9.26 0.34 -11.33
C LEU A 152 8.24 -0.80 -11.40
N LEU A 153 8.44 -1.84 -10.60
CA LEU A 153 7.44 -2.88 -10.40
C LEU A 153 6.50 -2.42 -9.27
N LEU A 154 5.36 -1.84 -9.61
CA LEU A 154 4.32 -1.48 -8.65
C LEU A 154 3.25 -2.57 -8.59
N VAL A 155 2.70 -2.79 -7.39
CA VAL A 155 1.55 -3.68 -7.18
C VAL A 155 0.24 -2.90 -7.25
N PHE A 156 -0.87 -3.61 -7.50
CA PHE A 156 -2.17 -3.00 -7.79
C PHE A 156 -2.62 -1.94 -6.75
N PRO A 157 -2.58 -2.19 -5.42
CA PRO A 157 -2.96 -1.16 -4.45
C PRO A 157 -2.06 0.09 -4.51
N THR A 158 -0.75 -0.08 -4.73
CA THR A 158 0.20 1.03 -4.86
C THR A 158 -0.10 1.88 -6.08
N ILE A 159 -0.41 1.26 -7.23
CA ILE A 159 -0.82 1.95 -8.45
C ILE A 159 -2.08 2.79 -8.17
N LYS A 160 -3.10 2.20 -7.56
CA LYS A 160 -4.36 2.89 -7.25
C LYS A 160 -4.18 4.06 -6.28
N HIS A 161 -3.28 3.92 -5.31
CA HIS A 161 -2.91 5.05 -4.46
C HIS A 161 -2.24 6.16 -5.27
N PHE A 162 -1.26 5.86 -6.14
CA PHE A 162 -0.63 6.90 -6.95
C PHE A 162 -1.61 7.57 -7.93
N GLU A 163 -2.56 6.84 -8.50
CA GLU A 163 -3.65 7.43 -9.29
C GLU A 163 -4.44 8.44 -8.46
N GLN A 164 -4.81 8.11 -7.23
CA GLN A 164 -5.51 9.01 -6.31
C GLN A 164 -4.63 10.20 -5.88
N LEU A 165 -3.37 9.95 -5.52
CA LEU A 165 -2.41 10.97 -5.09
C LEU A 165 -2.08 11.97 -6.21
N SER A 166 -2.18 11.58 -7.48
CA SER A 166 -1.98 12.45 -8.63
C SER A 166 -3.00 13.60 -8.71
N GLY A 167 -4.09 13.55 -7.94
CA GLY A 167 -5.05 14.63 -7.79
C GLY A 167 -4.59 15.79 -6.91
N PHE A 168 -3.41 15.67 -6.23
CA PHE A 168 -2.90 16.67 -5.29
C PHE A 168 -1.55 17.20 -5.75
N ALA A 169 -1.38 18.52 -5.67
CA ALA A 169 -0.13 19.17 -6.05
C ALA A 169 0.90 19.14 -4.92
N THR A 170 0.46 19.19 -3.66
CA THR A 170 1.31 19.34 -2.48
C THR A 170 0.94 18.37 -1.37
N ALA A 171 1.90 18.09 -0.47
CA ALA A 171 1.66 17.26 0.71
C ALA A 171 0.67 17.92 1.68
N ASP A 172 0.73 19.24 1.83
CA ASP A 172 -0.17 20.00 2.70
C ASP A 172 -1.63 19.90 2.21
N GLU A 173 -1.85 19.99 0.91
CA GLU A 173 -3.19 19.83 0.30
C GLU A 173 -3.74 18.42 0.54
N LEU A 174 -2.91 17.39 0.35
CA LEU A 174 -3.28 16.00 0.59
C LEU A 174 -3.62 15.74 2.05
N LEU A 175 -2.80 16.20 2.99
CA LEU A 175 -3.02 16.05 4.42
C LEU A 175 -4.31 16.76 4.86
N ALA A 176 -4.53 18.00 4.40
CA ALA A 176 -5.75 18.74 4.68
C ALA A 176 -7.01 18.02 4.16
N PHE A 177 -6.92 17.44 2.95
CA PHE A 177 -8.01 16.65 2.37
C PHE A 177 -8.31 15.38 3.16
N ALA A 178 -7.28 14.67 3.64
CA ALA A 178 -7.44 13.38 4.33
C ALA A 178 -7.88 13.54 5.79
N THR A 179 -7.53 14.67 6.42
CA THR A 179 -7.83 14.90 7.84
C THR A 179 -9.33 14.93 8.09
N GLY A 180 -9.80 14.08 9.00
CA GLY A 180 -11.21 13.99 9.42
C GLY A 180 -12.13 13.28 8.42
N ARG A 181 -11.61 12.75 7.30
CA ARG A 181 -12.41 11.94 6.37
C ARG A 181 -12.73 10.58 6.97
N GLU A 182 -13.95 10.14 6.72
CA GLU A 182 -14.31 8.74 6.92
C GLU A 182 -13.63 7.87 5.85
N VAL A 183 -13.01 6.79 6.30
CA VAL A 183 -12.37 5.80 5.42
C VAL A 183 -13.27 4.59 5.31
N VAL A 184 -13.72 4.33 4.08
CA VAL A 184 -14.47 3.11 3.73
C VAL A 184 -13.50 2.08 3.17
N ALA A 185 -13.58 0.86 3.68
CA ALA A 185 -12.73 -0.23 3.21
C ALA A 185 -13.04 -0.60 1.75
N VAL A 186 -11.99 -0.77 0.96
CA VAL A 186 -12.05 -1.22 -0.44
C VAL A 186 -11.67 -2.70 -0.48
N THR A 187 -12.58 -3.53 -0.96
CA THR A 187 -12.30 -4.95 -1.24
C THR A 187 -12.40 -5.17 -2.75
N PRO A 188 -11.30 -5.27 -3.49
CA PRO A 188 -11.32 -5.61 -4.90
C PRO A 188 -11.90 -7.02 -5.11
N ARG A 189 -12.23 -7.35 -6.36
CA ARG A 189 -12.58 -8.72 -6.78
C ARG A 189 -11.72 -9.13 -7.96
N VAL A 190 -11.24 -10.37 -7.95
CA VAL A 190 -10.54 -10.96 -9.09
C VAL A 190 -11.56 -11.76 -9.92
N VAL A 191 -11.71 -11.39 -11.18
CA VAL A 191 -12.60 -12.05 -12.13
C VAL A 191 -11.78 -12.68 -13.23
N MET A 192 -11.96 -13.97 -13.44
CA MET A 192 -11.32 -14.69 -14.53
C MET A 192 -12.11 -14.54 -15.84
N SER A 193 -11.46 -14.14 -16.92
CA SER A 193 -11.98 -14.13 -18.28
C SER A 193 -11.08 -14.98 -19.15
N GLY A 194 -11.38 -16.29 -19.24
CA GLY A 194 -10.45 -17.27 -19.79
C GLY A 194 -9.19 -17.40 -18.95
N GLU A 195 -8.00 -17.20 -19.54
CA GLU A 195 -6.71 -17.24 -18.83
C GLU A 195 -6.28 -15.89 -18.26
N GLN A 196 -7.07 -14.83 -18.46
CA GLN A 196 -6.78 -13.47 -17.95
C GLN A 196 -7.54 -13.21 -16.66
N ALA A 197 -6.80 -12.78 -15.62
CA ALA A 197 -7.38 -12.25 -14.40
C ALA A 197 -7.58 -10.74 -14.56
N ARG A 198 -8.74 -10.25 -14.15
CA ARG A 198 -9.06 -8.83 -14.09
C ARG A 198 -9.46 -8.47 -12.66
N ILE A 199 -8.93 -7.35 -12.17
CA ILE A 199 -9.28 -6.83 -10.84
C ILE A 199 -10.35 -5.75 -11.02
N LEU A 200 -11.47 -5.92 -10.31
CA LEU A 200 -12.58 -4.97 -10.28
C LEU A 200 -12.64 -4.27 -8.91
N LEU A 201 -12.91 -2.98 -8.94
CA LEU A 201 -13.15 -2.18 -7.75
C LEU A 201 -14.67 -2.00 -7.48
N PRO A 202 -15.08 -1.75 -6.23
CA PRO A 202 -16.46 -1.41 -5.90
C PRO A 202 -16.98 -0.28 -6.79
N GLY A 203 -18.17 -0.47 -7.38
CA GLY A 203 -18.79 0.48 -8.30
C GLY A 203 -18.39 0.32 -9.77
N GLU A 204 -17.41 -0.51 -10.10
CA GLU A 204 -17.09 -0.81 -11.50
C GLU A 204 -18.09 -1.80 -12.12
N PRO A 205 -18.34 -1.70 -13.44
CA PRO A 205 -19.23 -2.63 -14.14
C PRO A 205 -18.79 -4.10 -13.94
N GLY A 206 -19.68 -4.93 -13.44
CA GLY A 206 -19.41 -6.34 -13.20
C GLY A 206 -18.98 -6.68 -11.77
N TYR A 207 -18.66 -5.70 -10.92
CA TYR A 207 -18.23 -5.95 -9.55
C TYR A 207 -19.28 -6.72 -8.74
N ASP A 208 -20.54 -6.25 -8.72
CA ASP A 208 -21.64 -6.86 -7.95
C ASP A 208 -22.14 -8.20 -8.55
N THR A 209 -21.89 -8.42 -9.83
CA THR A 209 -22.31 -9.62 -10.56
C THR A 209 -21.20 -10.67 -10.71
N ALA A 210 -19.98 -10.35 -10.28
CA ALA A 210 -18.88 -11.29 -10.29
C ALA A 210 -19.23 -12.52 -9.43
N PRO A 211 -18.98 -13.76 -9.90
CA PRO A 211 -19.29 -14.95 -9.11
C PRO A 211 -18.56 -14.89 -7.78
N ALA A 212 -19.28 -15.21 -6.69
CA ALA A 212 -18.63 -15.41 -5.40
C ALA A 212 -17.69 -16.61 -5.52
N THR A 213 -16.48 -16.47 -5.01
CA THR A 213 -15.55 -17.61 -4.86
C THR A 213 -16.19 -18.59 -3.87
N SER A 214 -16.43 -19.82 -4.32
CA SER A 214 -17.04 -20.91 -3.54
C SER A 214 -16.07 -21.42 -2.50
#